data_43912abae4233e636b699cf3817a24cd
#
_entry.id   43912abae4233e636b699cf3817a24cd
#
_cell.length_a   1.000
_cell.length_b   1.000
_cell.length_c   1.000
_cell.angle_alpha   90.00
_cell.angle_beta   90.00
_cell.angle_gamma   90.00
#
_symmetry.space_group_name_H-M   'P 1'
#
loop_
_entity.id
_entity.type
_entity.pdbx_description
1 polymer ?
#
loop_
_entity_poly.entity_id
_entity_poly.type
_entity_poly.pdbx_seq_one_letter_code
_entity_poly.pdbx_strand_id
1 'polypeptide(L)'
;MTTTEPATALPTSSKVLCAVYAVIAAVALIATWSQNAAYFDDPGGFLLDFLNDSKVTPASRSLSADIVLFFLAAGILMVIEARKHGVKYVWAYIAGGFAIAISVTFPLFLIARELRVGRSETTRLGAVDVVLLALLAVVAVGMTIWVDMG
;
A
#
# COMPACT_ATOMS: atom_id res chain seq x y z
N MET A 1 41.83 0.83 -15.56
CA MET A 1 41.26 -0.27 -14.80
C MET A 1 40.08 0.28 -14.03
N THR A 2 38.87 0.15 -14.58
CA THR A 2 37.60 0.50 -13.89
C THR A 2 37.23 -0.67 -12.99
N THR A 3 37.53 -0.53 -11.71
CA THR A 3 37.01 -1.44 -10.68
C THR A 3 35.50 -1.25 -10.60
N THR A 4 34.74 -2.18 -11.20
CA THR A 4 33.32 -2.32 -11.00
C THR A 4 33.15 -2.76 -9.55
N GLU A 5 32.77 -1.83 -8.65
CA GLU A 5 32.34 -2.21 -7.32
C GLU A 5 31.12 -3.14 -7.47
N PRO A 6 31.13 -4.31 -6.80
CA PRO A 6 29.98 -5.20 -6.85
C PRO A 6 28.78 -4.47 -6.24
N ALA A 7 27.67 -4.44 -6.97
CA ALA A 7 26.41 -3.88 -6.49
C ALA A 7 26.10 -4.50 -5.12
N THR A 8 26.26 -3.68 -4.07
CA THR A 8 26.14 -4.14 -2.68
C THR A 8 24.72 -4.61 -2.42
N ALA A 9 24.54 -5.90 -2.18
CA ALA A 9 23.26 -6.54 -1.91
C ALA A 9 22.56 -5.87 -0.74
N LEU A 10 21.22 -5.68 -0.88
CA LEU A 10 20.39 -5.13 0.18
C LEU A 10 20.53 -5.96 1.48
N PRO A 11 20.46 -5.32 2.67
CA PRO A 11 20.40 -6.02 3.94
C PRO A 11 19.23 -7.01 3.98
N THR A 12 19.37 -8.09 4.72
CA THR A 12 18.32 -9.12 4.86
C THR A 12 17.02 -8.51 5.42
N SER A 13 17.11 -7.57 6.38
CA SER A 13 15.96 -6.84 6.93
C SER A 13 15.19 -6.08 5.87
N SER A 14 15.86 -5.36 4.97
CA SER A 14 15.24 -4.64 3.86
C SER A 14 14.58 -5.59 2.86
N LYS A 15 15.19 -6.74 2.58
CA LYS A 15 14.58 -7.76 1.71
C LYS A 15 13.29 -8.33 2.31
N VAL A 16 13.31 -8.64 3.60
CA VAL A 16 12.12 -9.12 4.32
C VAL A 16 11.02 -8.07 4.30
N LEU A 17 11.36 -6.82 4.57
CA LEU A 17 10.39 -5.72 4.56
C LEU A 17 9.78 -5.50 3.18
N CYS A 18 10.58 -5.52 2.12
CA CYS A 18 10.08 -5.44 0.75
C CYS A 18 9.16 -6.63 0.39
N ALA A 19 9.50 -7.84 0.85
CA ALA A 19 8.65 -9.01 0.65
C ALA A 19 7.29 -8.87 1.37
N VAL A 20 7.28 -8.38 2.61
CA VAL A 20 6.05 -8.09 3.35
C VAL A 20 5.18 -7.06 2.61
N TYR A 21 5.78 -5.96 2.15
CA TYR A 21 5.05 -4.95 1.38
C TYR A 21 4.50 -5.50 0.06
N ALA A 22 5.25 -6.36 -0.63
CA ALA A 22 4.78 -7.00 -1.85
C ALA A 22 3.57 -7.92 -1.58
N VAL A 23 3.60 -8.68 -0.49
CA VAL A 23 2.46 -9.53 -0.08
C VAL A 23 1.25 -8.66 0.26
N ILE A 24 1.42 -7.57 1.03
CA ILE A 24 0.32 -6.64 1.35
C ILE A 24 -0.28 -6.08 0.06
N ALA A 25 0.55 -5.61 -0.89
CA ALA A 25 0.07 -5.07 -2.15
C ALA A 25 -0.71 -6.11 -2.98
N ALA A 26 -0.23 -7.35 -3.03
CA ALA A 26 -0.90 -8.44 -3.76
C ALA A 26 -2.25 -8.81 -3.12
N VAL A 27 -2.29 -8.98 -1.80
CA VAL A 27 -3.54 -9.27 -1.06
C VAL A 27 -4.53 -8.12 -1.23
N ALA A 28 -4.09 -6.88 -1.08
CA ALA A 28 -4.93 -5.70 -1.26
C ALA A 28 -5.49 -5.61 -2.69
N LEU A 29 -4.68 -5.90 -3.71
CA LEU A 29 -5.14 -5.92 -5.09
C LEU A 29 -6.24 -6.95 -5.31
N ILE A 30 -6.05 -8.17 -4.82
CA ILE A 30 -7.05 -9.24 -4.95
C ILE A 30 -8.32 -8.87 -4.21
N ALA A 31 -8.23 -8.48 -2.93
CA ALA A 31 -9.38 -8.18 -2.09
C ALA A 31 -10.20 -6.98 -2.61
N THR A 32 -9.54 -5.92 -3.09
CA THR A 32 -10.27 -4.74 -3.60
C THR A 32 -10.88 -4.99 -4.98
N TRP A 33 -10.15 -5.65 -5.89
CA TRP A 33 -10.61 -5.82 -7.26
C TRP A 33 -11.55 -7.00 -7.45
N SER A 34 -11.57 -7.98 -6.55
CA SER A 34 -12.64 -8.98 -6.51
C SER A 34 -14.02 -8.33 -6.31
N GLN A 35 -14.09 -7.31 -5.45
CA GLN A 35 -15.32 -6.55 -5.22
C GLN A 35 -15.62 -5.57 -6.37
N ASN A 36 -14.60 -4.89 -6.89
CA ASN A 36 -14.75 -3.96 -8.01
C ASN A 36 -15.21 -4.64 -9.31
N ALA A 37 -15.01 -5.94 -9.44
CA ALA A 37 -15.49 -6.71 -10.59
C ALA A 37 -17.02 -6.64 -10.76
N ALA A 38 -17.78 -6.41 -9.68
CA ALA A 38 -19.22 -6.23 -9.75
C ALA A 38 -19.67 -5.02 -10.58
N TYR A 39 -18.77 -4.07 -10.83
CA TYR A 39 -19.07 -2.85 -11.62
C TYR A 39 -18.60 -2.94 -13.08
N PHE A 40 -18.07 -4.09 -13.55
CA PHE A 40 -17.54 -4.22 -14.91
C PHE A 40 -18.60 -4.35 -15.99
N ASP A 41 -19.86 -4.59 -15.61
CA ASP A 41 -20.98 -4.70 -16.56
C ASP A 41 -21.31 -3.36 -17.23
N ASP A 42 -21.01 -2.23 -16.57
CA ASP A 42 -21.07 -0.88 -17.15
C ASP A 42 -19.77 -0.11 -16.92
N PRO A 43 -18.77 -0.28 -17.79
CA PRO A 43 -17.48 0.42 -17.64
C PRO A 43 -17.61 1.96 -17.71
N GLY A 44 -18.66 2.48 -18.38
CA GLY A 44 -18.94 3.92 -18.47
C GLY A 44 -19.48 4.50 -17.15
N GLY A 45 -20.26 3.72 -16.42
CA GLY A 45 -20.84 4.06 -15.12
C GLY A 45 -19.97 3.72 -13.92
N PHE A 46 -18.95 2.87 -14.09
CA PHE A 46 -18.13 2.32 -13.02
C PHE A 46 -17.80 3.30 -11.87
N LEU A 47 -17.24 4.45 -12.20
CA LEU A 47 -16.81 5.41 -11.17
C LEU A 47 -18.00 6.02 -10.42
N LEU A 48 -19.09 6.34 -11.13
CA LEU A 48 -20.28 6.94 -10.53
C LEU A 48 -21.01 5.94 -9.63
N ASP A 49 -21.15 4.71 -10.07
CA ASP A 49 -21.82 3.64 -9.30
C ASP A 49 -21.01 3.30 -8.07
N PHE A 50 -19.70 3.12 -8.20
CA PHE A 50 -18.80 2.92 -7.06
C PHE A 50 -18.90 4.05 -6.04
N LEU A 51 -18.88 5.33 -6.48
CA LEU A 51 -19.01 6.48 -5.60
C LEU A 51 -20.40 6.59 -4.96
N ASN A 52 -21.45 6.19 -5.68
CA ASN A 52 -22.80 6.17 -5.13
C ASN A 52 -22.95 5.09 -4.05
N ASP A 53 -22.46 3.88 -4.29
CA ASP A 53 -22.54 2.77 -3.36
C ASP A 53 -21.67 3.01 -2.11
N SER A 54 -20.54 3.70 -2.27
CA SER A 54 -19.67 4.06 -1.14
C SER A 54 -20.33 4.98 -0.10
N LYS A 55 -21.49 5.59 -0.41
CA LYS A 55 -22.23 6.50 0.48
C LYS A 55 -23.60 5.99 0.92
N VAL A 56 -23.98 4.75 0.58
CA VAL A 56 -25.32 4.21 0.86
C VAL A 56 -25.61 4.08 2.34
N THR A 57 -24.70 3.51 3.11
CA THR A 57 -24.87 3.29 4.55
C THR A 57 -24.02 4.23 5.39
N PRO A 58 -24.38 4.46 6.69
CA PRO A 58 -23.49 5.18 7.60
C PRO A 58 -22.10 4.55 7.72
N ALA A 59 -22.02 3.21 7.69
CA ALA A 59 -20.76 2.48 7.75
C ALA A 59 -19.90 2.72 6.49
N SER A 60 -20.48 2.62 5.29
CA SER A 60 -19.75 2.89 4.05
C SER A 60 -19.26 4.33 3.97
N ARG A 61 -20.07 5.30 4.41
CA ARG A 61 -19.66 6.72 4.47
C ARG A 61 -18.48 6.94 5.43
N SER A 62 -18.52 6.30 6.61
CA SER A 62 -17.44 6.40 7.60
C SER A 62 -16.14 5.83 7.05
N LEU A 63 -16.18 4.63 6.47
CA LEU A 63 -15.01 3.98 5.86
C LEU A 63 -14.47 4.79 4.68
N SER A 64 -15.35 5.34 3.84
CA SER A 64 -14.93 6.17 2.70
C SER A 64 -14.25 7.46 3.15
N ALA A 65 -14.76 8.13 4.18
CA ALA A 65 -14.13 9.31 4.75
C ALA A 65 -12.77 8.98 5.36
N ASP A 66 -12.67 7.88 6.12
CA ASP A 66 -11.43 7.41 6.73
C ASP A 66 -10.36 7.13 5.67
N ILE A 67 -10.68 6.34 4.64
CA ILE A 67 -9.71 6.00 3.60
C ILE A 67 -9.26 7.22 2.79
N VAL A 68 -10.15 8.19 2.52
CA VAL A 68 -9.79 9.42 1.79
C VAL A 68 -8.84 10.29 2.62
N LEU A 69 -9.11 10.46 3.91
CA LEU A 69 -8.23 11.22 4.81
C LEU A 69 -6.90 10.51 5.06
N PHE A 70 -6.94 9.19 5.21
CA PHE A 70 -5.71 8.38 5.27
C PHE A 70 -4.91 8.51 3.97
N PHE A 71 -5.55 8.46 2.81
CA PHE A 71 -4.91 8.64 1.51
C PHE A 71 -4.22 10.00 1.41
N LEU A 72 -4.86 11.07 1.90
CA LEU A 72 -4.24 12.40 1.92
C LEU A 72 -2.97 12.42 2.78
N ALA A 73 -3.05 11.87 4.01
CA ALA A 73 -1.89 11.79 4.91
C ALA A 73 -0.75 10.94 4.33
N ALA A 74 -1.09 9.77 3.76
CA ALA A 74 -0.14 8.91 3.08
C ALA A 74 0.50 9.60 1.86
N GLY A 75 -0.29 10.33 1.07
CA GLY A 75 0.19 11.10 -0.08
C GLY A 75 1.20 12.17 0.31
N ILE A 76 0.91 12.92 1.39
CA ILE A 76 1.86 13.90 1.94
C ILE A 76 3.17 13.22 2.35
N LEU A 77 3.09 12.10 3.09
CA LEU A 77 4.26 11.33 3.50
C LEU A 77 5.04 10.81 2.28
N MET A 78 4.35 10.26 1.27
CA MET A 78 4.97 9.78 0.03
C MET A 78 5.76 10.89 -0.67
N VAL A 79 5.21 12.09 -0.78
CA VAL A 79 5.90 13.23 -1.42
C VAL A 79 7.14 13.63 -0.61
N ILE A 80 7.04 13.74 0.71
CA ILE A 80 8.17 14.09 1.58
C ILE A 80 9.28 13.04 1.48
N GLU A 81 8.94 11.76 1.64
CA GLU A 81 9.91 10.65 1.58
C GLU A 81 10.51 10.48 0.18
N ALA A 82 9.72 10.69 -0.86
CA ALA A 82 10.23 10.65 -2.23
C ALA A 82 11.27 11.74 -2.49
N ARG A 83 11.05 12.95 -1.98
CA ARG A 83 12.03 14.06 -2.09
C ARG A 83 13.28 13.79 -1.27
N LYS A 84 13.11 13.26 -0.05
CA LYS A 84 14.22 12.95 0.86
C LYS A 84 15.14 11.85 0.28
N HIS A 85 14.57 10.81 -0.31
CA HIS A 85 15.31 9.61 -0.75
C HIS A 85 15.46 9.48 -2.26
N GLY A 86 15.01 10.44 -3.04
CA GLY A 86 15.15 10.45 -4.50
C GLY A 86 14.28 9.38 -5.19
N VAL A 87 13.13 9.02 -4.63
CA VAL A 87 12.17 8.12 -5.28
C VAL A 87 11.52 8.87 -6.44
N LYS A 88 11.67 8.31 -7.64
CA LYS A 88 11.09 8.89 -8.85
C LYS A 88 9.61 8.57 -8.99
N TYR A 89 8.90 9.41 -9.73
CA TYR A 89 7.50 9.17 -10.12
C TYR A 89 6.52 9.04 -8.95
N VAL A 90 6.74 9.76 -7.84
CA VAL A 90 5.83 9.70 -6.67
C VAL A 90 4.37 9.97 -7.05
N TRP A 91 4.13 10.88 -7.99
CA TRP A 91 2.78 11.20 -8.47
C TRP A 91 2.10 10.06 -9.23
N ALA A 92 2.88 9.15 -9.84
CA ALA A 92 2.32 7.93 -10.44
C ALA A 92 1.80 6.95 -9.38
N TYR A 93 2.49 6.82 -8.23
CA TYR A 93 1.98 6.05 -7.10
C TYR A 93 0.71 6.67 -6.51
N ILE A 94 0.67 8.00 -6.38
CA ILE A 94 -0.50 8.72 -5.87
C ILE A 94 -1.68 8.58 -6.85
N ALA A 95 -1.46 8.82 -8.14
CA ALA A 95 -2.50 8.63 -9.16
C ALA A 95 -2.99 7.17 -9.23
N GLY A 96 -2.07 6.21 -9.12
CA GLY A 96 -2.40 4.79 -9.00
C GLY A 96 -3.23 4.46 -7.76
N GLY A 97 -3.04 5.20 -6.67
CA GLY A 97 -3.86 5.08 -5.46
C GLY A 97 -5.34 5.40 -5.69
N PHE A 98 -5.63 6.36 -6.57
CA PHE A 98 -7.00 6.63 -7.00
C PHE A 98 -7.53 5.62 -8.03
N ALA A 99 -6.68 5.20 -8.98
CA ALA A 99 -7.10 4.36 -10.08
C ALA A 99 -7.19 2.86 -9.72
N ILE A 100 -6.34 2.41 -8.79
CA ILE A 100 -6.25 1.00 -8.39
C ILE A 100 -6.72 0.83 -6.94
N ALA A 101 -5.93 1.25 -6.00
CA ALA A 101 -6.20 1.37 -4.56
C ALA A 101 -4.94 1.89 -3.84
N ILE A 102 -5.10 2.72 -2.83
CA ILE A 102 -3.98 3.20 -2.00
C ILE A 102 -3.30 2.05 -1.23
N SER A 103 -4.06 1.06 -0.81
CA SER A 103 -3.57 -0.14 -0.13
C SER A 103 -2.65 -1.01 -1.01
N VAL A 104 -2.68 -0.83 -2.33
CA VAL A 104 -1.76 -1.44 -3.29
C VAL A 104 -0.54 -0.54 -3.54
N THR A 105 -0.79 0.72 -3.89
CA THR A 105 0.26 1.60 -4.39
C THR A 105 1.16 2.16 -3.29
N PHE A 106 0.64 2.33 -2.07
CA PHE A 106 1.44 2.76 -0.93
C PHE A 106 2.52 1.73 -0.55
N PRO A 107 2.23 0.42 -0.38
CA PRO A 107 3.27 -0.58 -0.19
C PRO A 107 4.28 -0.66 -1.34
N LEU A 108 3.84 -0.50 -2.60
CA LEU A 108 4.76 -0.44 -3.74
C LEU A 108 5.70 0.77 -3.68
N PHE A 109 5.19 1.93 -3.25
CA PHE A 109 6.03 3.09 -2.97
C PHE A 109 7.02 2.82 -1.85
N LEU A 110 6.61 2.15 -0.76
CA LEU A 110 7.51 1.79 0.34
C LEU A 110 8.63 0.85 -0.10
N ILE A 111 8.36 -0.09 -1.02
CA ILE A 111 9.40 -0.90 -1.66
C ILE A 111 10.37 -0.01 -2.44
N ALA A 112 9.85 0.90 -3.28
CA ALA A 112 10.70 1.81 -4.06
C ALA A 112 11.56 2.71 -3.16
N ARG A 113 11.01 3.16 -2.02
CA ARG A 113 11.73 3.90 -0.99
C ARG A 113 12.83 3.05 -0.35
N GLU A 114 12.51 1.84 0.09
CA GLU A 114 13.46 0.94 0.74
C GLU A 114 14.66 0.62 -0.16
N LEU A 115 14.41 0.42 -1.45
CA LEU A 115 15.45 0.22 -2.46
C LEU A 115 16.37 1.46 -2.63
N ARG A 116 15.90 2.67 -2.28
CA ARG A 116 16.68 3.92 -2.35
C ARG A 116 17.42 4.23 -1.06
N VAL A 117 16.82 3.94 0.08
CA VAL A 117 17.42 4.16 1.41
C VAL A 117 18.64 3.25 1.60
N GLY A 118 18.58 2.03 1.08
CA GLY A 118 19.69 1.08 1.16
C GLY A 118 20.10 0.78 2.61
N ARG A 119 21.43 0.82 2.87
CA ARG A 119 22.02 0.50 4.18
C ARG A 119 22.00 1.65 5.19
N SER A 120 21.69 2.86 4.78
CA SER A 120 21.95 4.06 5.58
C SER A 120 20.99 4.24 6.77
N GLU A 121 19.83 3.61 6.77
CA GLU A 121 18.86 3.70 7.87
C GLU A 121 18.27 2.32 8.19
N THR A 122 19.05 1.41 8.75
CA THR A 122 18.51 0.14 9.27
C THR A 122 17.90 0.38 10.66
N THR A 123 16.62 0.72 10.69
CA THR A 123 15.86 0.69 11.94
C THR A 123 15.57 -0.78 12.30
N ARG A 124 16.10 -1.24 13.44
CA ARG A 124 15.75 -2.57 13.96
C ARG A 124 14.48 -2.46 14.78
N LEU A 125 13.44 -3.18 14.35
CA LEU A 125 12.23 -3.33 15.14
C LEU A 125 12.53 -4.12 16.41
N GLY A 126 12.00 -3.67 17.54
CA GLY A 126 12.03 -4.44 18.79
C GLY A 126 11.15 -5.70 18.70
N ALA A 127 11.40 -6.67 19.58
CA ALA A 127 10.59 -7.90 19.62
C ALA A 127 9.09 -7.58 19.85
N VAL A 128 8.80 -6.59 20.68
CA VAL A 128 7.41 -6.15 20.95
C VAL A 128 6.76 -5.60 19.68
N ASP A 129 7.49 -4.78 18.90
CA ASP A 129 6.97 -4.21 17.64
C ASP A 129 6.62 -5.32 16.65
N VAL A 130 7.51 -6.32 16.51
CA VAL A 130 7.29 -7.46 15.61
C VAL A 130 6.06 -8.26 16.02
N VAL A 131 5.88 -8.53 17.32
CA VAL A 131 4.70 -9.27 17.82
C VAL A 131 3.43 -8.48 17.59
N LEU A 132 3.40 -7.18 17.89
CA LEU A 132 2.21 -6.35 17.70
C LEU A 132 1.85 -6.19 16.24
N LEU A 133 2.84 -6.02 15.34
CA LEU A 133 2.61 -5.96 13.90
C LEU A 133 2.11 -7.29 13.34
N ALA A 134 2.61 -8.42 13.84
CA ALA A 134 2.12 -9.74 13.46
C ALA A 134 0.66 -9.94 13.90
N LEU A 135 0.29 -9.54 15.11
CA LEU A 135 -1.10 -9.56 15.58
C LEU A 135 -2.00 -8.66 14.73
N LEU A 136 -1.55 -7.46 14.43
CA LEU A 136 -2.28 -6.55 13.54
C LEU A 136 -2.49 -7.16 12.14
N ALA A 137 -1.47 -7.82 11.58
CA ALA A 137 -1.57 -8.49 10.29
C ALA A 137 -2.60 -9.63 10.32
N VAL A 138 -2.64 -10.44 11.39
CA VAL A 138 -3.64 -11.51 11.56
C VAL A 138 -5.05 -10.93 11.60
N VAL A 139 -5.26 -9.85 12.37
CA VAL A 139 -6.56 -9.17 12.45
C VAL A 139 -6.96 -8.59 11.08
N ALA A 140 -6.03 -7.93 10.38
CA ALA A 140 -6.31 -7.34 9.06
C ALA A 140 -6.69 -8.41 8.04
N VAL A 141 -5.95 -9.51 7.96
CA VAL A 141 -6.26 -10.63 7.06
C VAL A 141 -7.59 -11.26 7.42
N GLY A 142 -7.85 -11.52 8.71
CA GLY A 142 -9.12 -12.08 9.17
C GLY A 142 -10.32 -11.19 8.82
N MET A 143 -10.19 -9.88 9.01
CA MET A 143 -11.23 -8.93 8.62
C MET A 143 -11.43 -8.87 7.10
N THR A 144 -10.36 -8.90 6.31
CA THR A 144 -10.45 -8.92 4.85
C THR A 144 -11.23 -10.15 4.38
N ILE A 145 -10.88 -11.33 4.87
CA ILE A 145 -11.58 -12.59 4.53
C ILE A 145 -13.05 -12.50 4.95
N TRP A 146 -13.32 -12.00 6.16
CA TRP A 146 -14.70 -11.89 6.66
C TRP A 146 -15.56 -10.94 5.81
N VAL A 147 -15.01 -9.83 5.35
CA VAL A 147 -15.70 -8.88 4.46
C VAL A 147 -15.92 -9.48 3.07
N ASP A 148 -14.93 -10.20 2.52
CA ASP A 148 -15.04 -10.81 1.19
C ASP A 148 -16.03 -12.00 1.14
N MET A 149 -16.32 -12.61 2.28
CA MET A 149 -17.26 -13.74 2.39
C MET A 149 -18.73 -13.32 2.63
N GLY A 150 -18.99 -12.05 2.93
CA GLY A 150 -20.32 -11.50 3.19
C GLY A 150 -20.97 -10.95 1.94
#